data_fd877e9c3680b7c229c1cd81cc771d94
#
_entry.id   fd877e9c3680b7c229c1cd81cc771d94
#
_cell.length_a   1.000
_cell.length_b   1.000
_cell.length_c   1.000
_cell.angle_alpha   90.00
_cell.angle_beta   90.00
_cell.angle_gamma   90.00
#
_symmetry.space_group_name_H-M   'P 1'
#
loop_
_entity.id
_entity.type
_entity.pdbx_description
1 polymer ?
#
loop_
_entity_poly.entity_id
_entity_poly.type
_entity_poly.pdbx_seq_one_letter_code
_entity_poly.pdbx_strand_id
1 'polypeptide(L)'
;MKKLIAIFVVLSLVSCNQNQSVSKEQLTKKEEILDKKFGKQLIDTQYLKYAEPSKIDSLQYGIMNSFNIYEEDTNKYALVDEENIAEFTFDAFMPQIEKMLEKRNTTIDVEVPKDYEKTYSVIINNEALKLYIDENQKEKSLIENSTSIFFKKLNEILKKSNCKEKFYLLYGGNDLGAFLLDEKQFEIIKERYKGNSGDIPYLP
;
A
#
# COMPACT_ATOMS: atom_id res chain seq x y z
N MET A 1 -27.99 53.94 -62.90
CA MET A 1 -27.14 52.83 -62.47
C MET A 1 -27.11 52.81 -60.94
N LYS A 2 -27.92 51.95 -60.29
CA LYS A 2 -28.01 51.80 -58.86
C LYS A 2 -27.26 50.54 -58.48
N LYS A 3 -26.19 50.71 -57.69
CA LYS A 3 -25.42 49.58 -57.13
C LYS A 3 -26.13 49.07 -55.89
N LEU A 4 -26.56 47.82 -55.90
CA LEU A 4 -27.05 47.09 -54.72
C LEU A 4 -25.81 46.59 -53.97
N ILE A 5 -25.69 46.98 -52.72
CA ILE A 5 -24.72 46.43 -51.77
C ILE A 5 -25.42 45.32 -50.98
N ALA A 6 -25.04 44.08 -51.21
CA ALA A 6 -25.51 42.93 -50.43
C ALA A 6 -24.67 42.84 -49.13
N ILE A 7 -25.31 43.02 -47.99
CA ILE A 7 -24.72 42.79 -46.67
C ILE A 7 -24.83 41.34 -46.32
N PHE A 8 -23.73 40.60 -46.31
CA PHE A 8 -23.66 39.25 -45.80
C PHE A 8 -23.53 39.31 -44.26
N VAL A 9 -24.58 38.97 -43.56
CA VAL A 9 -24.55 38.74 -42.12
C VAL A 9 -24.04 37.35 -41.87
N VAL A 10 -22.81 37.22 -41.46
CA VAL A 10 -22.24 35.94 -40.99
C VAL A 10 -22.66 35.74 -39.54
N LEU A 11 -23.66 34.91 -39.32
CA LEU A 11 -24.01 34.38 -38.02
C LEU A 11 -22.96 33.36 -37.60
N SER A 12 -21.97 33.79 -36.83
CA SER A 12 -21.06 32.91 -36.13
C SER A 12 -21.82 32.25 -34.96
N LEU A 13 -22.21 31.01 -35.15
CA LEU A 13 -22.64 30.12 -34.06
C LEU A 13 -21.46 29.83 -33.17
N VAL A 14 -21.30 30.59 -32.09
CA VAL A 14 -20.40 30.25 -30.97
C VAL A 14 -21.05 29.09 -30.23
N SER A 15 -20.66 27.86 -30.63
CA SER A 15 -20.91 26.67 -29.83
C SER A 15 -20.10 26.77 -28.57
N CYS A 16 -20.68 27.26 -27.48
CA CYS A 16 -20.15 27.15 -26.14
C CYS A 16 -20.10 25.67 -25.76
N ASN A 17 -18.97 25.03 -26.00
CA ASN A 17 -18.64 23.74 -25.40
C ASN A 17 -18.43 24.01 -23.90
N GLN A 18 -19.48 23.90 -23.09
CA GLN A 18 -19.41 23.89 -21.65
C GLN A 18 -18.81 22.55 -21.21
N ASN A 19 -17.49 22.38 -21.42
CA ASN A 19 -16.72 21.50 -20.56
C ASN A 19 -16.68 22.17 -19.19
N GLN A 20 -17.60 21.74 -18.30
CA GLN A 20 -17.56 22.12 -16.88
C GLN A 20 -16.22 21.62 -16.32
N SER A 21 -15.23 22.50 -16.29
CA SER A 21 -14.01 22.26 -15.53
C SER A 21 -14.43 22.23 -14.05
N VAL A 22 -14.48 21.01 -13.49
CA VAL A 22 -14.72 20.82 -12.05
C VAL A 22 -13.66 21.65 -11.32
N SER A 23 -14.10 22.59 -10.46
CA SER A 23 -13.15 23.45 -9.76
C SER A 23 -12.31 22.62 -8.80
N LYS A 24 -11.06 23.04 -8.55
CA LYS A 24 -10.15 22.38 -7.60
C LYS A 24 -10.82 22.22 -6.22
N GLU A 25 -11.60 23.20 -5.80
CA GLU A 25 -12.34 23.17 -4.53
C GLU A 25 -13.42 22.08 -4.50
N GLN A 26 -14.13 21.84 -5.61
CA GLN A 26 -15.13 20.78 -5.71
C GLN A 26 -14.48 19.38 -5.66
N LEU A 27 -13.29 19.23 -6.26
CA LEU A 27 -12.51 17.99 -6.18
C LEU A 27 -12.05 17.72 -4.75
N THR A 28 -11.47 18.73 -4.08
CA THR A 28 -11.02 18.58 -2.68
C THR A 28 -12.17 18.19 -1.76
N LYS A 29 -13.33 18.88 -1.87
CA LYS A 29 -14.52 18.56 -1.07
C LYS A 29 -15.06 17.17 -1.31
N LYS A 30 -14.97 16.67 -2.55
CA LYS A 30 -15.36 15.31 -2.90
C LYS A 30 -14.43 14.29 -2.25
N GLU A 31 -13.12 14.52 -2.29
CA GLU A 31 -12.11 13.66 -1.64
C GLU A 31 -12.35 13.59 -0.12
N GLU A 32 -12.54 14.73 0.55
CA GLU A 32 -12.84 14.79 1.99
C GLU A 32 -14.08 13.97 2.38
N ILE A 33 -15.13 13.99 1.55
CA ILE A 33 -16.34 13.18 1.77
C ILE A 33 -16.04 11.68 1.64
N LEU A 34 -15.22 11.31 0.66
CA LEU A 34 -14.80 9.92 0.45
C LEU A 34 -13.92 9.45 1.61
N ASP A 35 -12.96 10.25 2.04
CA ASP A 35 -12.07 9.93 3.16
C ASP A 35 -12.86 9.69 4.44
N LYS A 36 -13.81 10.57 4.78
CA LYS A 36 -14.69 10.38 5.93
C LYS A 36 -15.52 9.11 5.86
N LYS A 37 -16.08 8.82 4.67
CA LYS A 37 -16.88 7.62 4.44
C LYS A 37 -16.06 6.35 4.65
N PHE A 38 -14.94 6.24 3.94
CA PHE A 38 -14.11 5.04 3.97
C PHE A 38 -13.31 4.94 5.27
N GLY A 39 -12.86 6.07 5.84
CA GLY A 39 -12.21 6.11 7.14
C GLY A 39 -13.12 5.55 8.23
N LYS A 40 -14.39 5.96 8.26
CA LYS A 40 -15.36 5.40 9.19
C LYS A 40 -15.54 3.88 8.99
N GLN A 41 -15.71 3.43 7.75
CA GLN A 41 -15.85 2.01 7.46
C GLN A 41 -14.64 1.21 7.94
N LEU A 42 -13.42 1.74 7.73
CA LEU A 42 -12.19 1.08 8.14
C LEU A 42 -12.09 0.99 9.68
N ILE A 43 -12.37 2.08 10.40
CA ILE A 43 -12.42 2.08 11.88
C ILE A 43 -13.44 1.06 12.40
N ASP A 44 -14.63 0.98 11.81
CA ASP A 44 -15.70 0.03 12.19
C ASP A 44 -15.26 -1.44 12.03
N THR A 45 -14.19 -1.73 11.28
CA THR A 45 -13.58 -3.08 11.20
C THR A 45 -12.61 -3.39 12.34
N GLN A 46 -12.50 -2.53 13.34
CA GLN A 46 -11.46 -2.61 14.37
C GLN A 46 -10.02 -2.46 13.82
N TYR A 47 -9.84 -1.63 12.79
CA TYR A 47 -8.54 -1.38 12.17
C TYR A 47 -7.47 -0.98 13.19
N LEU A 48 -7.85 -0.18 14.21
CA LEU A 48 -6.96 0.28 15.29
C LEU A 48 -6.86 -0.68 16.48
N LYS A 49 -7.36 -1.92 16.37
CA LYS A 49 -7.34 -2.91 17.48
C LYS A 49 -5.94 -3.10 18.09
N TYR A 50 -4.92 -3.04 17.27
CA TYR A 50 -3.53 -3.29 17.66
C TYR A 50 -2.69 -2.01 17.75
N ALA A 51 -3.30 -0.85 17.52
CA ALA A 51 -2.62 0.44 17.55
C ALA A 51 -1.99 0.75 18.92
N GLU A 52 -0.98 1.60 18.93
CA GLU A 52 -0.39 2.12 20.16
C GLU A 52 -1.43 2.91 20.95
N PRO A 53 -1.73 2.54 22.22
CA PRO A 53 -2.82 3.14 22.98
C PRO A 53 -2.78 4.65 23.08
N SER A 54 -1.59 5.23 23.21
CA SER A 54 -1.37 6.69 23.29
C SER A 54 -1.60 7.43 21.97
N LYS A 55 -1.75 6.71 20.86
CA LYS A 55 -1.88 7.26 19.50
C LYS A 55 -3.28 7.07 18.90
N ILE A 56 -4.16 6.32 19.55
CA ILE A 56 -5.48 5.94 19.00
C ILE A 56 -6.26 7.16 18.51
N ASP A 57 -6.37 8.23 19.31
CA ASP A 57 -7.15 9.41 18.95
C ASP A 57 -6.58 10.13 17.73
N SER A 58 -5.26 10.29 17.65
CA SER A 58 -4.59 10.92 16.51
C SER A 58 -4.68 10.06 15.23
N LEU A 59 -4.51 8.75 15.35
CA LEU A 59 -4.66 7.80 14.24
C LEU A 59 -6.10 7.79 13.73
N GLN A 60 -7.08 7.73 14.63
CA GLN A 60 -8.48 7.79 14.26
C GLN A 60 -8.81 9.10 13.53
N TYR A 61 -8.31 10.23 14.03
CA TYR A 61 -8.49 11.53 13.39
C TYR A 61 -7.90 11.54 11.97
N GLY A 62 -6.67 11.05 11.79
CA GLY A 62 -6.00 10.96 10.48
C GLY A 62 -6.77 10.09 9.50
N ILE A 63 -7.18 8.88 9.93
CA ILE A 63 -7.97 7.96 9.09
C ILE A 63 -9.32 8.56 8.71
N MET A 64 -10.02 9.21 9.66
CA MET A 64 -11.34 9.76 9.43
C MET A 64 -11.36 11.01 8.55
N ASN A 65 -10.30 11.82 8.54
CA ASN A 65 -10.31 13.10 7.85
C ASN A 65 -9.48 13.14 6.56
N SER A 66 -8.49 12.25 6.42
CA SER A 66 -7.60 12.19 5.25
C SER A 66 -7.29 10.77 4.78
N PHE A 67 -7.99 9.77 5.30
CA PHE A 67 -7.75 8.35 5.04
C PHE A 67 -6.26 7.96 5.18
N ASN A 68 -5.57 8.59 6.15
CA ASN A 68 -4.17 8.29 6.42
C ASN A 68 -4.04 6.92 7.08
N ILE A 69 -3.62 5.93 6.29
CA ILE A 69 -3.46 4.53 6.70
C ILE A 69 -1.99 4.10 6.81
N TYR A 70 -1.05 5.02 6.57
CA TYR A 70 0.40 4.78 6.43
C TYR A 70 1.18 5.01 7.73
N GLU A 71 0.51 4.87 8.87
CA GLU A 71 1.12 5.11 10.20
C GLU A 71 1.53 3.79 10.85
N GLU A 72 2.80 3.62 11.16
CA GLU A 72 3.35 2.42 11.79
C GLU A 72 2.77 2.16 13.19
N ASP A 73 2.39 3.24 13.92
CA ASP A 73 1.72 3.15 15.22
C ASP A 73 0.36 2.43 15.17
N THR A 74 -0.20 2.21 13.97
CA THR A 74 -1.38 1.33 13.78
C THR A 74 -1.07 -0.14 14.03
N ASN A 75 0.19 -0.54 13.94
CA ASN A 75 0.64 -1.94 13.85
C ASN A 75 -0.06 -2.72 12.73
N LYS A 76 -0.38 -2.00 11.63
CA LYS A 76 -0.95 -2.49 10.38
C LYS A 76 -0.09 -2.17 9.17
N TYR A 77 0.88 -1.28 9.32
CA TYR A 77 1.71 -0.76 8.26
C TYR A 77 3.18 -0.79 8.68
N ALA A 78 4.05 -1.07 7.73
CA ALA A 78 5.48 -0.90 7.82
C ALA A 78 6.00 -0.34 6.49
N LEU A 79 6.89 0.63 6.56
CA LEU A 79 7.68 1.05 5.42
C LEU A 79 8.86 0.08 5.27
N VAL A 80 9.07 -0.42 4.07
CA VAL A 80 10.12 -1.39 3.74
C VAL A 80 10.87 -0.89 2.52
N ASP A 81 12.20 -0.94 2.58
CA ASP A 81 13.01 -0.80 1.39
C ASP A 81 13.25 -2.20 0.79
N GLU A 82 12.80 -2.41 -0.45
CA GLU A 82 12.96 -3.70 -1.13
C GLU A 82 14.43 -4.09 -1.31
N GLU A 83 15.33 -3.11 -1.43
CA GLU A 83 16.77 -3.35 -1.52
C GLU A 83 17.29 -4.01 -0.24
N ASN A 84 16.77 -3.63 0.94
CA ASN A 84 17.16 -4.26 2.20
C ASN A 84 16.87 -5.77 2.23
N ILE A 85 15.79 -6.22 1.59
CA ILE A 85 15.50 -7.66 1.48
C ILE A 85 16.47 -8.32 0.51
N ALA A 86 16.73 -7.68 -0.63
CA ALA A 86 17.64 -8.16 -1.64
C ALA A 86 19.11 -8.22 -1.16
N GLU A 87 19.50 -7.28 -0.31
CA GLU A 87 20.85 -7.17 0.27
C GLU A 87 21.00 -7.89 1.62
N PHE A 88 19.98 -8.61 2.08
CA PHE A 88 19.96 -9.31 3.37
C PHE A 88 20.16 -8.39 4.58
N THR A 89 19.75 -7.12 4.50
CA THR A 89 19.85 -6.12 5.58
C THR A 89 18.52 -5.95 6.32
N PHE A 90 18.06 -7.02 6.95
CA PHE A 90 16.73 -7.12 7.57
C PHE A 90 16.54 -6.21 8.79
N ASP A 91 17.60 -5.81 9.48
CA ASP A 91 17.55 -5.01 10.71
C ASP A 91 16.84 -3.66 10.53
N ALA A 92 16.79 -3.13 9.31
CA ALA A 92 16.21 -1.84 9.01
C ALA A 92 14.68 -1.79 9.20
N PHE A 93 13.97 -2.89 8.89
CA PHE A 93 12.50 -2.93 8.88
C PHE A 93 11.89 -4.05 9.73
N MET A 94 12.66 -5.10 10.04
CA MET A 94 12.17 -6.25 10.80
C MET A 94 11.60 -5.88 12.17
N PRO A 95 12.16 -4.92 12.94
CA PRO A 95 11.59 -4.56 14.24
C PRO A 95 10.11 -4.16 14.16
N GLN A 96 9.70 -3.45 13.10
CA GLN A 96 8.28 -3.10 12.89
C GLN A 96 7.46 -4.32 12.46
N ILE A 97 7.99 -5.17 11.58
CA ILE A 97 7.31 -6.41 11.16
C ILE A 97 7.11 -7.35 12.35
N GLU A 98 8.13 -7.55 13.17
CA GLU A 98 8.08 -8.37 14.40
C GLU A 98 7.01 -7.86 15.35
N LYS A 99 7.00 -6.56 15.64
CA LYS A 99 6.00 -5.90 16.47
C LYS A 99 4.58 -6.12 15.95
N MET A 100 4.38 -6.00 14.63
CA MET A 100 3.08 -6.28 14.00
C MET A 100 2.65 -7.73 14.19
N LEU A 101 3.56 -8.69 14.06
CA LEU A 101 3.30 -10.11 14.22
C LEU A 101 3.05 -10.51 15.68
N GLU A 102 3.85 -9.98 16.62
CA GLU A 102 3.70 -10.22 18.07
C GLU A 102 2.31 -9.82 18.59
N LYS A 103 1.78 -8.67 18.12
CA LYS A 103 0.40 -8.24 18.44
C LYS A 103 -0.66 -9.27 18.01
N ARG A 104 -0.31 -10.25 17.16
CA ARG A 104 -1.16 -11.34 16.66
C ARG A 104 -0.76 -12.70 17.22
N ASN A 105 0.05 -12.71 18.29
CA ASN A 105 0.61 -13.91 18.90
C ASN A 105 1.36 -14.79 17.89
N THR A 106 2.01 -14.17 16.92
CA THR A 106 2.85 -14.82 15.94
C THR A 106 4.27 -14.30 16.09
N THR A 107 5.23 -15.19 16.28
CA THR A 107 6.64 -14.84 16.36
C THR A 107 7.36 -15.23 15.08
N ILE A 108 8.37 -14.47 14.76
CA ILE A 108 9.28 -14.73 13.66
C ILE A 108 10.71 -14.54 14.16
N ASP A 109 11.59 -15.40 13.69
CA ASP A 109 13.04 -15.29 13.87
C ASP A 109 13.67 -15.32 12.48
N VAL A 110 14.46 -14.28 12.17
CA VAL A 110 15.09 -14.12 10.86
C VAL A 110 16.59 -14.03 11.07
N GLU A 111 17.32 -15.02 10.57
CA GLU A 111 18.78 -15.10 10.64
C GLU A 111 19.38 -15.06 9.24
N VAL A 112 20.39 -14.22 9.05
CA VAL A 112 21.19 -14.17 7.82
C VAL A 112 22.42 -15.06 8.03
N PRO A 113 22.53 -16.21 7.35
CA PRO A 113 23.66 -17.11 7.49
C PRO A 113 24.94 -16.48 6.91
N LYS A 114 26.12 -16.85 7.46
CA LYS A 114 27.43 -16.29 7.04
C LYS A 114 27.77 -16.51 5.56
N ASP A 115 27.18 -17.53 4.97
CA ASP A 115 27.40 -17.92 3.57
C ASP A 115 26.25 -17.50 2.64
N TYR A 116 25.43 -16.51 3.07
CA TYR A 116 24.28 -16.00 2.33
C TYR A 116 24.63 -15.59 0.89
N GLU A 117 25.81 -15.02 0.66
CA GLU A 117 26.29 -14.66 -0.69
C GLU A 117 26.43 -15.85 -1.65
N LYS A 118 26.54 -17.08 -1.12
CA LYS A 118 26.63 -18.33 -1.90
C LYS A 118 25.28 -19.04 -2.00
N THR A 119 24.51 -18.98 -0.91
CA THR A 119 23.24 -19.71 -0.79
C THR A 119 22.06 -18.89 -1.25
N TYR A 120 22.19 -17.56 -1.22
CA TYR A 120 21.11 -16.60 -1.47
C TYR A 120 19.88 -16.88 -0.61
N SER A 121 20.12 -17.29 0.63
CA SER A 121 19.07 -17.75 1.54
C SER A 121 19.13 -17.02 2.87
N VAL A 122 17.98 -16.83 3.48
CA VAL A 122 17.76 -16.43 4.85
C VAL A 122 17.14 -17.59 5.62
N ILE A 123 17.39 -17.68 6.93
CA ILE A 123 16.75 -18.67 7.79
C ILE A 123 15.57 -17.98 8.48
N ILE A 124 14.37 -18.53 8.33
CA ILE A 124 13.16 -18.03 8.98
C ILE A 124 12.57 -19.16 9.81
N ASN A 125 12.51 -18.96 11.14
CA ASN A 125 12.03 -19.97 12.09
C ASN A 125 12.70 -21.35 11.88
N ASN A 126 14.02 -21.36 11.74
CA ASN A 126 14.85 -22.55 11.46
C ASN A 126 14.62 -23.21 10.07
N GLU A 127 13.87 -22.57 9.17
CA GLU A 127 13.69 -23.05 7.80
C GLU A 127 14.45 -22.13 6.84
N ALA A 128 15.32 -22.71 5.98
CA ALA A 128 16.02 -21.94 4.94
C ALA A 128 15.03 -21.49 3.86
N LEU A 129 15.03 -20.22 3.56
CA LEU A 129 14.27 -19.59 2.48
C LEU A 129 15.22 -19.00 1.44
N LYS A 130 15.23 -19.56 0.25
CA LYS A 130 16.03 -19.04 -0.87
C LYS A 130 15.30 -17.83 -1.48
N LEU A 131 15.93 -16.65 -1.43
CA LEU A 131 15.36 -15.40 -1.94
C LEU A 131 15.67 -15.20 -3.43
N TYR A 132 16.77 -15.77 -3.93
CA TYR A 132 17.14 -15.71 -5.34
C TYR A 132 17.08 -17.11 -5.98
N ILE A 133 16.57 -17.15 -7.19
CA ILE A 133 16.49 -18.40 -7.95
C ILE A 133 17.64 -18.50 -8.96
N ASP A 134 18.10 -17.37 -9.54
CA ASP A 134 19.11 -17.31 -10.58
C ASP A 134 19.95 -16.02 -10.47
N GLU A 135 21.29 -16.17 -10.49
CA GLU A 135 22.25 -15.05 -10.49
C GLU A 135 22.17 -14.19 -11.77
N ASN A 136 21.60 -14.72 -12.85
CA ASN A 136 21.46 -14.02 -14.13
C ASN A 136 20.18 -13.18 -14.24
N GLN A 137 19.37 -13.08 -13.19
CA GLN A 137 18.20 -12.21 -13.21
C GLN A 137 18.62 -10.73 -13.28
N LYS A 138 17.84 -9.94 -14.02
CA LYS A 138 18.03 -8.48 -14.01
C LYS A 138 17.79 -7.97 -12.59
N GLU A 139 18.62 -7.07 -12.12
CA GLU A 139 18.62 -6.49 -10.77
C GLU A 139 17.20 -6.14 -10.29
N LYS A 140 16.43 -5.39 -11.06
CA LYS A 140 15.05 -5.03 -10.71
C LYS A 140 14.15 -6.24 -10.48
N SER A 141 14.19 -7.26 -11.33
CA SER A 141 13.36 -8.47 -11.17
C SER A 141 13.82 -9.33 -10.00
N LEU A 142 15.08 -9.21 -9.60
CA LEU A 142 15.66 -9.89 -8.46
C LEU A 142 15.12 -9.28 -7.16
N ILE A 143 15.10 -7.95 -7.05
CA ILE A 143 14.56 -7.20 -5.90
C ILE A 143 13.06 -7.51 -5.72
N GLU A 144 12.24 -7.35 -6.78
CA GLU A 144 10.81 -7.62 -6.74
C GLU A 144 10.49 -9.08 -6.38
N ASN A 145 11.27 -10.04 -6.88
CA ASN A 145 11.08 -11.47 -6.59
C ASN A 145 11.47 -11.83 -5.15
N SER A 146 12.59 -11.31 -4.64
CA SER A 146 13.00 -11.57 -3.25
C SER A 146 11.98 -11.04 -2.25
N THR A 147 11.46 -9.85 -2.48
CA THR A 147 10.38 -9.24 -1.70
C THR A 147 9.12 -10.10 -1.72
N SER A 148 8.69 -10.53 -2.91
CA SER A 148 7.51 -11.40 -3.06
C SER A 148 7.70 -12.75 -2.32
N ILE A 149 8.87 -13.37 -2.44
CA ILE A 149 9.20 -14.64 -1.77
C ILE A 149 9.16 -14.46 -0.25
N PHE A 150 9.78 -13.39 0.26
CA PHE A 150 9.82 -13.10 1.69
C PHE A 150 8.41 -12.90 2.27
N PHE A 151 7.60 -12.01 1.71
CA PHE A 151 6.26 -11.74 2.22
C PHE A 151 5.27 -12.90 2.00
N LYS A 152 5.44 -13.72 0.96
CA LYS A 152 4.71 -15.01 0.83
C LYS A 152 5.00 -15.92 2.01
N LYS A 153 6.28 -16.04 2.41
CA LYS A 153 6.66 -16.84 3.58
C LYS A 153 6.02 -16.31 4.86
N LEU A 154 5.98 -14.99 5.07
CA LEU A 154 5.29 -14.39 6.22
C LEU A 154 3.79 -14.72 6.21
N ASN A 155 3.15 -14.67 5.03
CA ASN A 155 1.74 -15.03 4.89
C ASN A 155 1.48 -16.53 5.18
N GLU A 156 2.41 -17.41 4.85
CA GLU A 156 2.34 -18.83 5.23
C GLU A 156 2.42 -19.03 6.76
N ILE A 157 3.31 -18.28 7.43
CA ILE A 157 3.46 -18.31 8.88
C ILE A 157 2.17 -17.83 9.56
N LEU A 158 1.62 -16.69 9.12
CA LEU A 158 0.35 -16.16 9.60
C LEU A 158 -0.80 -17.17 9.43
N LYS A 159 -0.87 -17.83 8.29
CA LYS A 159 -1.87 -18.88 8.02
C LYS A 159 -1.71 -20.07 8.98
N LYS A 160 -0.48 -20.52 9.24
CA LYS A 160 -0.19 -21.60 10.22
C LYS A 160 -0.62 -21.21 11.64
N SER A 161 -0.51 -19.92 11.99
CA SER A 161 -0.97 -19.37 13.28
C SER A 161 -2.48 -19.07 13.34
N ASN A 162 -3.26 -19.45 12.32
CA ASN A 162 -4.68 -19.15 12.19
C ASN A 162 -5.00 -17.63 12.22
N CYS A 163 -4.04 -16.78 11.88
CA CYS A 163 -4.28 -15.35 11.69
C CYS A 163 -5.13 -15.13 10.45
N LYS A 164 -6.16 -14.27 10.55
CA LYS A 164 -7.04 -13.93 9.43
C LYS A 164 -6.45 -12.82 8.54
N GLU A 165 -5.46 -12.11 9.05
CA GLU A 165 -4.78 -11.05 8.34
C GLU A 165 -3.66 -11.62 7.46
N LYS A 166 -3.34 -10.89 6.38
CA LYS A 166 -2.26 -11.19 5.44
C LYS A 166 -1.49 -9.93 5.15
N PHE A 167 -0.23 -10.07 4.82
CA PHE A 167 0.51 -8.98 4.21
C PHE A 167 0.04 -8.75 2.77
N TYR A 168 -0.23 -7.49 2.50
CA TYR A 168 -0.42 -6.91 1.17
C TYR A 168 0.67 -5.87 0.96
N LEU A 169 1.17 -5.75 -0.25
CA LEU A 169 2.22 -4.82 -0.63
C LEU A 169 1.62 -3.65 -1.40
N LEU A 170 2.21 -2.48 -1.26
CA LEU A 170 1.82 -1.29 -1.99
C LEU A 170 3.07 -0.56 -2.45
N TYR A 171 3.09 -0.09 -3.70
CA TYR A 171 4.24 0.51 -4.37
C TYR A 171 5.39 -0.49 -4.55
N GLY A 172 6.63 -0.04 -4.50
CA GLY A 172 7.84 -0.85 -4.64
C GLY A 172 9.10 0.01 -4.50
N GLY A 173 10.25 -0.60 -4.56
CA GLY A 173 11.52 0.07 -4.33
C GLY A 173 11.63 0.56 -2.89
N ASN A 174 12.19 1.76 -2.71
CA ASN A 174 12.40 2.36 -1.39
C ASN A 174 11.11 2.84 -0.70
N ASP A 175 9.98 2.84 -1.43
CA ASP A 175 8.67 3.28 -0.94
C ASP A 175 7.69 2.12 -0.73
N LEU A 176 8.18 0.88 -0.64
CA LEU A 176 7.32 -0.29 -0.43
C LEU A 176 6.59 -0.18 0.90
N GLY A 177 5.26 -0.14 0.85
CA GLY A 177 4.40 -0.29 2.01
C GLY A 177 3.98 -1.75 2.22
N ALA A 178 4.21 -2.30 3.41
CA ALA A 178 3.70 -3.61 3.81
C ALA A 178 2.51 -3.44 4.76
N PHE A 179 1.31 -3.81 4.31
CA PHE A 179 0.08 -3.73 5.09
C PHE A 179 -0.35 -5.10 5.60
N LEU A 180 -0.70 -5.19 6.87
CA LEU A 180 -1.25 -6.41 7.49
C LEU A 180 -2.77 -6.23 7.68
N LEU A 181 -3.55 -6.76 6.74
CA LEU A 181 -4.98 -6.54 6.61
C LEU A 181 -5.78 -7.85 6.59
N ASP A 182 -6.97 -7.81 7.16
CA ASP A 182 -7.99 -8.81 6.83
C ASP A 182 -8.68 -8.47 5.49
N GLU A 183 -9.45 -9.41 4.96
CA GLU A 183 -10.10 -9.27 3.67
C GLU A 183 -11.06 -8.08 3.61
N LYS A 184 -11.78 -7.80 4.71
CA LYS A 184 -12.73 -6.69 4.77
C LYS A 184 -12.02 -5.34 4.74
N GLN A 185 -10.91 -5.22 5.46
CA GLN A 185 -10.07 -4.01 5.46
C GLN A 185 -9.47 -3.77 4.07
N PHE A 186 -8.95 -4.82 3.44
CA PHE A 186 -8.44 -4.75 2.07
C PHE A 186 -9.51 -4.28 1.07
N GLU A 187 -10.71 -4.85 1.09
CA GLU A 187 -11.78 -4.44 0.16
C GLU A 187 -12.23 -2.98 0.37
N ILE A 188 -12.21 -2.47 1.61
CA ILE A 188 -12.49 -1.05 1.89
C ILE A 188 -11.42 -0.16 1.25
N ILE A 189 -10.14 -0.48 1.41
CA ILE A 189 -9.02 0.28 0.84
C ILE A 189 -9.09 0.22 -0.69
N LYS A 190 -9.28 -0.95 -1.25
CA LYS A 190 -9.43 -1.17 -2.69
C LYS A 190 -10.61 -0.35 -3.28
N GLU A 191 -11.75 -0.32 -2.61
CA GLU A 191 -12.89 0.47 -3.07
C GLU A 191 -12.63 1.98 -2.98
N ARG A 192 -11.91 2.45 -1.93
CA ARG A 192 -11.49 3.85 -1.82
C ARG A 192 -10.62 4.27 -3.01
N TYR A 193 -9.71 3.42 -3.43
CA TYR A 193 -8.73 3.71 -4.48
C TYR A 193 -9.06 3.10 -5.84
N LYS A 194 -10.28 2.61 -6.07
CA LYS A 194 -10.65 1.94 -7.34
C LYS A 194 -10.42 2.77 -8.61
N GLY A 195 -10.33 4.09 -8.48
CA GLY A 195 -10.01 5.01 -9.58
C GLY A 195 -8.52 5.16 -9.86
N ASN A 196 -7.66 4.63 -8.97
CA ASN A 196 -6.21 4.66 -9.10
C ASN A 196 -5.63 3.32 -8.67
N SER A 197 -5.42 2.42 -9.62
CA SER A 197 -4.93 1.07 -9.35
C SER A 197 -3.53 1.04 -8.72
N GLY A 198 -2.73 2.11 -8.88
CA GLY A 198 -1.42 2.23 -8.26
C GLY A 198 -1.47 2.36 -6.73
N ASP A 199 -2.60 2.82 -6.17
CA ASP A 199 -2.81 2.97 -4.72
C ASP A 199 -3.56 1.79 -4.10
N ILE A 200 -3.77 0.71 -4.85
CA ILE A 200 -4.43 -0.51 -4.35
C ILE A 200 -3.37 -1.51 -3.91
N PRO A 201 -3.34 -1.91 -2.62
CA PRO A 201 -2.43 -2.95 -2.17
C PRO A 201 -2.65 -4.28 -2.92
N TYR A 202 -1.60 -5.05 -3.12
CA TYR A 202 -1.64 -6.33 -3.83
C TYR A 202 -1.03 -7.46 -2.99
N LEU A 203 -1.39 -8.71 -3.28
CA LEU A 203 -0.76 -9.87 -2.64
C LEU A 203 0.65 -10.10 -3.21
N PRO A 204 1.65 -10.40 -2.35
CA PRO A 204 3.02 -10.68 -2.77
C PRO A 204 3.16 -11.90 -3.69
#